data_b09b8dabba2afcc3c20bb2add7e67ff2
#
_entry.id   b09b8dabba2afcc3c20bb2add7e67ff2
#
_cell.length_a   1.000
_cell.length_b   1.000
_cell.length_c   1.000
_cell.angle_alpha   90.00
_cell.angle_beta   90.00
_cell.angle_gamma   90.00
#
_symmetry.space_group_name_H-M   'P 1'
#
loop_
_entity.id
_entity.type
_entity.pdbx_description
1 polymer ?
#
loop_
_entity_poly.entity_id
_entity_poly.type
_entity_poly.pdbx_seq_one_letter_code
_entity_poly.pdbx_strand_id
1 'polypeptide(L)'
;LGDKSAGKTVLTGMCEAGEDPEYFSTHEIADCTINGRPYYYFVGQDNLTVPTDAGGLIAVECDNLTVRDIDVSDSSMGLEIARSRNVTLENVSADRCGIFGTYLVFVQGAALRNVHVEQTNHGIDIRGSQNVVVTDSLALNCDQGVFFTHCTDCTLQDSHVQGCGFGYFGAVGNGNRIENCTFSDNADGIYLQNEPNATITACDVRQSRVTGLRILKS
;
A
#
# COMPACT_ATOMS: atom_id res chain seq x y z
N LEU A 1 -18.20 13.21 -14.18
CA LEU A 1 -17.08 13.19 -13.30
C LEU A 1 -15.79 13.21 -14.10
N GLY A 2 -15.88 13.06 -15.37
CA GLY A 2 -14.71 12.88 -16.21
C GLY A 2 -13.77 14.05 -16.28
N ASP A 3 -14.10 15.13 -15.66
CA ASP A 3 -13.06 16.08 -15.38
C ASP A 3 -12.21 15.53 -14.24
N LYS A 4 -11.09 16.11 -14.05
CA LYS A 4 -10.15 15.70 -13.01
C LYS A 4 -10.70 15.86 -11.61
N SER A 5 -11.67 16.72 -11.45
CA SER A 5 -12.42 16.86 -10.24
C SER A 5 -13.36 15.70 -10.09
N ALA A 6 -13.79 15.22 -11.19
CA ALA A 6 -14.76 14.19 -11.27
C ALA A 6 -14.16 12.81 -11.19
N GLY A 7 -12.98 12.60 -11.63
CA GLY A 7 -12.25 11.37 -11.40
C GLY A 7 -11.98 11.07 -9.93
N LYS A 8 -12.29 12.00 -9.04
CA LYS A 8 -12.22 11.77 -7.59
C LYS A 8 -13.57 11.32 -7.04
N THR A 9 -14.10 10.25 -7.56
CA THR A 9 -15.12 9.50 -6.83
C THR A 9 -14.39 8.80 -5.70
N VAL A 10 -14.48 9.41 -4.55
CA VAL A 10 -13.89 8.89 -3.33
C VAL A 10 -14.80 7.77 -2.86
N LEU A 11 -14.43 6.55 -3.12
CA LEU A 11 -14.90 5.43 -2.32
C LEU A 11 -14.00 5.41 -1.08
N THR A 12 -14.32 6.24 -0.13
CA THR A 12 -13.67 6.24 1.17
C THR A 12 -14.32 5.19 2.05
N GLY A 13 -13.98 3.96 1.83
CA GLY A 13 -14.09 2.95 2.84
C GLY A 13 -12.74 2.81 3.54
N MET A 14 -12.35 3.79 4.34
CA MET A 14 -11.22 3.61 5.24
C MET A 14 -11.67 2.70 6.38
N CYS A 15 -11.25 1.43 6.37
CA CYS A 15 -11.29 0.62 7.58
C CYS A 15 -10.17 1.07 8.52
N GLU A 16 -10.52 1.82 9.52
CA GLU A 16 -9.68 1.88 10.71
C GLU A 16 -9.81 0.55 11.47
N ALA A 17 -8.72 0.11 12.11
CA ALA A 17 -8.76 -1.10 12.92
C ALA A 17 -9.88 -0.98 13.97
N GLY A 18 -10.98 -1.70 13.77
CA GLY A 18 -12.16 -1.67 14.63
C GLY A 18 -13.48 -1.39 13.92
N GLU A 19 -13.47 -1.06 12.63
CA GLU A 19 -14.70 -0.88 11.87
C GLU A 19 -15.30 -2.21 11.38
N ASP A 20 -16.63 -2.22 11.23
CA ASP A 20 -17.36 -3.40 10.81
C ASP A 20 -16.97 -3.79 9.36
N PRO A 21 -16.51 -5.01 9.15
CA PRO A 21 -16.09 -5.52 7.85
C PRO A 21 -17.15 -5.46 6.76
N GLU A 22 -18.42 -5.38 7.11
CA GLU A 22 -19.51 -5.37 6.12
C GLU A 22 -19.48 -4.13 5.21
N TYR A 23 -18.88 -3.03 5.63
CA TYR A 23 -18.83 -1.80 4.81
C TYR A 23 -18.08 -1.96 3.49
N PHE A 24 -17.16 -2.90 3.36
CA PHE A 24 -16.40 -3.10 2.11
C PHE A 24 -17.10 -3.99 1.09
N SER A 25 -18.01 -4.86 1.54
CA SER A 25 -18.59 -5.90 0.70
C SER A 25 -20.04 -5.66 0.30
N THR A 26 -20.65 -4.55 0.74
CA THR A 26 -22.07 -4.26 0.53
C THR A 26 -22.38 -3.34 -0.66
N HIS A 27 -21.37 -2.92 -1.41
CA HIS A 27 -21.56 -2.00 -2.52
C HIS A 27 -21.78 -2.74 -3.84
N GLU A 28 -22.57 -2.14 -4.72
CA GLU A 28 -22.68 -2.54 -6.12
C GLU A 28 -22.02 -1.47 -6.98
N ILE A 29 -20.90 -1.82 -7.62
CA ILE A 29 -20.12 -0.94 -8.49
C ILE A 29 -19.95 -1.67 -9.82
N ALA A 30 -20.64 -1.20 -10.84
CA ALA A 30 -20.58 -1.76 -12.17
C ALA A 30 -20.49 -0.66 -13.23
N ASP A 31 -19.83 -0.94 -14.33
CA ASP A 31 -19.70 -0.05 -15.48
C ASP A 31 -19.15 1.36 -15.16
N CYS A 32 -18.35 1.44 -14.07
CA CYS A 32 -17.69 2.67 -13.66
C CYS A 32 -16.31 2.79 -14.29
N THR A 33 -15.90 4.02 -14.56
CA THR A 33 -14.57 4.30 -15.10
C THR A 33 -13.85 5.40 -14.33
N ILE A 34 -12.54 5.30 -14.24
CA ILE A 34 -11.66 6.38 -13.79
C ILE A 34 -10.73 6.72 -14.96
N ASN A 35 -10.71 7.99 -15.36
CA ASN A 35 -9.93 8.47 -16.49
C ASN A 35 -10.19 7.68 -17.80
N GLY A 36 -11.44 7.22 -18.01
CA GLY A 36 -11.84 6.45 -19.17
C GLY A 36 -11.43 4.96 -19.13
N ARG A 37 -10.82 4.50 -18.04
CA ARG A 37 -10.44 3.10 -17.84
C ARG A 37 -11.38 2.44 -16.83
N PRO A 38 -11.69 1.13 -16.93
CA PRO A 38 -12.58 0.43 -16.03
C PRO A 38 -12.16 0.55 -14.56
N TYR A 39 -13.13 0.76 -13.69
CA TYR A 39 -12.95 0.63 -12.25
C TYR A 39 -13.51 -0.72 -11.81
N TYR A 40 -12.65 -1.57 -11.30
CA TYR A 40 -13.03 -2.91 -10.89
C TYR A 40 -13.34 -2.99 -9.41
N TYR A 41 -14.46 -3.65 -9.09
CA TYR A 41 -14.86 -3.97 -7.73
C TYR A 41 -15.19 -5.45 -7.64
N PHE A 42 -14.40 -6.19 -6.88
CA PHE A 42 -14.54 -7.63 -6.71
C PHE A 42 -14.80 -7.98 -5.25
N VAL A 43 -15.77 -8.82 -4.99
CA VAL A 43 -16.10 -9.31 -3.64
C VAL A 43 -16.24 -10.83 -3.67
N GLY A 44 -15.52 -11.51 -2.75
CA GLY A 44 -15.64 -12.94 -2.55
C GLY A 44 -15.25 -13.79 -3.77
N GLN A 45 -14.30 -13.30 -4.59
CA GLN A 45 -13.87 -14.03 -5.78
C GLN A 45 -12.53 -14.71 -5.55
N ASP A 46 -12.47 -16.00 -5.84
CA ASP A 46 -11.25 -16.80 -5.73
C ASP A 46 -10.55 -17.02 -7.07
N ASN A 47 -9.22 -17.15 -7.02
CA ASN A 47 -8.38 -17.40 -8.19
C ASN A 47 -8.55 -16.34 -9.27
N LEU A 48 -8.70 -15.09 -8.85
CA LEU A 48 -8.94 -13.95 -9.73
C LEU A 48 -7.64 -13.38 -10.29
N THR A 49 -7.61 -13.15 -11.58
CA THR A 49 -6.61 -12.27 -12.22
C THR A 49 -7.31 -11.00 -12.70
N VAL A 50 -6.85 -9.86 -12.18
CA VAL A 50 -7.41 -8.55 -12.53
C VAL A 50 -7.04 -8.19 -13.97
N PRO A 51 -8.00 -7.69 -14.78
CA PRO A 51 -7.70 -7.23 -16.14
C PRO A 51 -6.67 -6.08 -16.15
N THR A 52 -5.79 -6.07 -17.14
CA THR A 52 -4.68 -5.09 -17.23
C THR A 52 -5.12 -3.68 -17.64
N ASP A 53 -6.36 -3.51 -18.07
CA ASP A 53 -6.95 -2.23 -18.41
C ASP A 53 -7.54 -1.47 -17.21
N ALA A 54 -7.38 -1.99 -15.98
CA ALA A 54 -7.89 -1.38 -14.78
C ALA A 54 -7.40 0.06 -14.60
N GLY A 55 -8.33 1.00 -14.41
CA GLY A 55 -8.04 2.38 -13.99
C GLY A 55 -8.08 2.57 -12.47
N GLY A 56 -8.57 1.57 -11.75
CA GLY A 56 -8.63 1.48 -10.31
C GLY A 56 -9.23 0.15 -9.87
N LEU A 57 -8.97 -0.26 -8.64
CA LEU A 57 -9.35 -1.57 -8.13
C LEU A 57 -9.75 -1.50 -6.66
N ILE A 58 -10.88 -2.10 -6.33
CA ILE A 58 -11.17 -2.59 -4.97
C ILE A 58 -11.41 -4.10 -5.05
N ALA A 59 -10.70 -4.87 -4.22
CA ALA A 59 -10.90 -6.30 -4.08
C ALA A 59 -11.08 -6.65 -2.60
N VAL A 60 -12.20 -7.29 -2.27
CA VAL A 60 -12.58 -7.62 -0.89
C VAL A 60 -12.86 -9.10 -0.76
N GLU A 61 -12.29 -9.73 0.28
CA GLU A 61 -12.51 -11.16 0.54
C GLU A 61 -12.19 -12.07 -0.65
N CYS A 62 -11.12 -11.72 -1.40
CA CYS A 62 -10.67 -12.46 -2.57
C CYS A 62 -9.46 -13.33 -2.20
N ASP A 63 -9.54 -14.62 -2.47
CA ASP A 63 -8.43 -15.55 -2.24
C ASP A 63 -7.70 -15.88 -3.55
N ASN A 64 -6.36 -15.98 -3.49
CA ASN A 64 -5.49 -16.18 -4.66
C ASN A 64 -5.68 -15.10 -5.73
N LEU A 65 -5.64 -13.84 -5.30
CA LEU A 65 -5.77 -12.67 -6.17
C LEU A 65 -4.45 -12.36 -6.86
N THR A 66 -4.49 -12.16 -8.17
CA THR A 66 -3.34 -11.71 -8.96
C THR A 66 -3.64 -10.38 -9.64
N VAL A 67 -2.80 -9.38 -9.37
CA VAL A 67 -2.83 -8.06 -10.01
C VAL A 67 -1.46 -7.85 -10.63
N ARG A 68 -1.37 -7.68 -11.94
CA ARG A 68 -0.09 -7.47 -12.60
C ARG A 68 -0.19 -6.59 -13.83
N ASP A 69 0.92 -5.90 -14.11
CA ASP A 69 1.07 -5.06 -15.31
C ASP A 69 -0.05 -4.02 -15.44
N ILE A 70 -0.43 -3.36 -14.32
CA ILE A 70 -1.46 -2.31 -14.30
C ILE A 70 -0.88 -0.97 -13.88
N ASP A 71 -1.52 0.08 -14.39
CA ASP A 71 -1.28 1.46 -14.00
C ASP A 71 -2.60 2.07 -13.52
N VAL A 72 -2.71 2.33 -12.22
CA VAL A 72 -3.89 2.94 -11.57
C VAL A 72 -3.64 4.39 -11.12
N SER A 73 -2.69 5.03 -11.76
CA SER A 73 -2.28 6.41 -11.47
C SER A 73 -3.38 7.43 -11.74
N ASP A 74 -3.20 8.66 -11.24
CA ASP A 74 -4.10 9.79 -11.42
C ASP A 74 -5.53 9.56 -10.88
N SER A 75 -5.65 8.73 -9.84
CA SER A 75 -6.92 8.42 -9.17
C SER A 75 -6.96 8.99 -7.75
N SER A 76 -8.06 8.90 -7.04
CA SER A 76 -8.05 9.22 -5.61
C SER A 76 -7.50 8.08 -4.76
N MET A 77 -7.77 6.86 -5.17
CA MET A 77 -7.20 5.62 -4.61
C MET A 77 -6.76 4.75 -5.77
N GLY A 78 -5.50 4.38 -5.82
CA GLY A 78 -4.97 3.53 -6.89
C GLY A 78 -5.57 2.14 -6.81
N LEU A 79 -5.17 1.36 -5.79
CA LEU A 79 -5.79 0.07 -5.52
C LEU A 79 -6.00 -0.14 -4.01
N GLU A 80 -7.08 -0.85 -3.70
CA GLU A 80 -7.42 -1.27 -2.36
C GLU A 80 -7.73 -2.77 -2.33
N ILE A 81 -7.07 -3.49 -1.41
CA ILE A 81 -7.30 -4.92 -1.20
C ILE A 81 -7.56 -5.15 0.27
N ALA A 82 -8.74 -5.67 0.58
CA ALA A 82 -9.19 -5.87 1.94
C ALA A 82 -9.53 -7.35 2.22
N ARG A 83 -9.18 -7.84 3.43
CA ARG A 83 -9.59 -9.15 3.95
C ARG A 83 -9.33 -10.34 3.02
N SER A 84 -8.34 -10.22 2.18
CA SER A 84 -7.99 -11.18 1.14
C SER A 84 -6.79 -12.04 1.53
N ARG A 85 -6.57 -13.16 0.84
CA ARG A 85 -5.45 -14.06 1.10
C ARG A 85 -4.69 -14.40 -0.18
N ASN A 86 -3.39 -14.69 -0.01
CA ASN A 86 -2.53 -15.09 -1.11
C ASN A 86 -2.60 -14.10 -2.29
N VAL A 87 -2.27 -12.85 -1.99
CA VAL A 87 -2.34 -11.74 -2.96
C VAL A 87 -0.99 -11.58 -3.66
N THR A 88 -1.01 -11.44 -4.97
CA THR A 88 0.18 -11.09 -5.76
C THR A 88 -0.05 -9.76 -6.48
N LEU A 89 0.82 -8.77 -6.19
CA LEU A 89 0.93 -7.54 -6.98
C LEU A 89 2.29 -7.56 -7.69
N GLU A 90 2.29 -7.38 -9.01
CA GLU A 90 3.53 -7.38 -9.79
C GLU A 90 3.47 -6.32 -10.89
N ASN A 91 4.50 -5.48 -10.99
CA ASN A 91 4.58 -4.38 -11.97
C ASN A 91 3.35 -3.46 -11.89
N VAL A 92 3.12 -2.87 -10.72
CA VAL A 92 1.98 -1.97 -10.48
C VAL A 92 2.48 -0.54 -10.36
N SER A 93 1.88 0.39 -11.10
CA SER A 93 2.08 1.83 -10.92
C SER A 93 0.83 2.47 -10.32
N ALA A 94 1.03 3.32 -9.32
CA ALA A 94 -0.05 4.03 -8.64
C ALA A 94 0.38 5.46 -8.26
N ASP A 95 0.76 6.24 -9.27
CA ASP A 95 1.31 7.58 -9.10
C ASP A 95 0.21 8.64 -9.03
N ARG A 96 0.48 9.73 -8.33
CA ARG A 96 -0.42 10.89 -8.25
C ARG A 96 -1.83 10.53 -7.78
N CYS A 97 -1.93 9.52 -6.91
CA CYS A 97 -3.18 9.19 -6.26
C CYS A 97 -3.45 10.18 -5.11
N GLY A 98 -4.70 10.54 -4.91
CA GLY A 98 -5.05 11.59 -3.95
C GLY A 98 -4.89 11.17 -2.49
N ILE A 99 -5.07 9.90 -2.17
CA ILE A 99 -5.02 9.37 -0.80
C ILE A 99 -4.03 8.20 -0.72
N PHE A 100 -4.32 7.08 -1.37
CA PHE A 100 -3.48 5.88 -1.35
C PHE A 100 -3.03 5.51 -2.76
N GLY A 101 -1.75 5.19 -2.91
CA GLY A 101 -1.26 4.49 -4.09
C GLY A 101 -1.67 3.02 -4.04
N THR A 102 -1.16 2.30 -3.04
CA THR A 102 -1.46 0.89 -2.80
C THR A 102 -1.88 0.73 -1.34
N TYR A 103 -3.09 0.22 -1.10
CA TYR A 103 -3.64 0.02 0.23
C TYR A 103 -4.06 -1.43 0.45
N LEU A 104 -3.41 -2.11 1.41
CA LEU A 104 -3.75 -3.47 1.84
C LEU A 104 -4.21 -3.45 3.30
N VAL A 105 -5.38 -3.99 3.57
CA VAL A 105 -5.93 -4.04 4.93
C VAL A 105 -6.46 -5.42 5.28
N PHE A 106 -6.02 -5.97 6.42
CA PHE A 106 -6.36 -7.32 6.89
C PHE A 106 -6.08 -8.43 5.87
N VAL A 107 -4.96 -8.31 5.16
CA VAL A 107 -4.52 -9.30 4.16
C VAL A 107 -3.62 -10.36 4.83
N GLN A 108 -3.79 -11.62 4.44
CA GLN A 108 -2.96 -12.73 4.90
C GLN A 108 -2.15 -13.34 3.77
N GLY A 109 -0.85 -13.11 3.79
CA GLY A 109 0.05 -13.56 2.73
C GLY A 109 -0.10 -12.73 1.46
N ALA A 110 0.85 -11.82 1.23
CA ALA A 110 0.91 -11.09 -0.04
C ALA A 110 2.36 -10.93 -0.49
N ALA A 111 2.55 -10.95 -1.80
CA ALA A 111 3.80 -10.61 -2.44
C ALA A 111 3.58 -9.39 -3.35
N LEU A 112 4.23 -8.28 -3.00
CA LEU A 112 4.26 -7.05 -3.77
C LEU A 112 5.65 -6.92 -4.39
N ARG A 113 5.73 -6.97 -5.71
CA ARG A 113 7.00 -6.86 -6.43
C ARG A 113 6.93 -5.78 -7.49
N ASN A 114 7.96 -4.94 -7.53
CA ASN A 114 8.05 -3.86 -8.51
C ASN A 114 6.78 -2.98 -8.50
N VAL A 115 6.42 -2.52 -7.29
CA VAL A 115 5.33 -1.55 -7.09
C VAL A 115 5.95 -0.17 -7.08
N HIS A 116 5.48 0.72 -7.95
CA HIS A 116 5.90 2.10 -8.06
C HIS A 116 4.79 3.03 -7.61
N VAL A 117 5.09 3.87 -6.63
CA VAL A 117 4.15 4.88 -6.14
C VAL A 117 4.88 6.21 -6.00
N GLU A 118 4.36 7.24 -6.65
CA GLU A 118 4.92 8.57 -6.59
C GLU A 118 3.85 9.64 -6.36
N GLN A 119 4.18 10.68 -5.57
CA GLN A 119 3.32 11.86 -5.36
C GLN A 119 1.91 11.50 -4.85
N THR A 120 1.84 10.69 -3.81
CA THR A 120 0.61 10.32 -3.10
C THR A 120 0.69 10.73 -1.63
N ASN A 121 -0.45 10.81 -0.95
CA ASN A 121 -0.41 10.95 0.51
C ASN A 121 0.22 9.70 1.13
N HIS A 122 -0.34 8.54 0.88
CA HIS A 122 0.18 7.26 1.32
C HIS A 122 0.67 6.46 0.11
N GLY A 123 1.95 6.11 0.08
CA GLY A 123 2.55 5.33 -0.99
C GLY A 123 2.10 3.88 -0.94
N ILE A 124 2.83 3.05 -0.18
CA ILE A 124 2.50 1.64 0.08
C ILE A 124 2.04 1.53 1.53
N ASP A 125 0.75 1.40 1.73
CA ASP A 125 0.12 1.37 3.06
C ASP A 125 -0.47 -0.01 3.35
N ILE A 126 0.03 -0.65 4.42
CA ILE A 126 -0.36 -2.00 4.81
C ILE A 126 -0.79 -1.99 6.27
N ARG A 127 -2.02 -2.41 6.53
CA ARG A 127 -2.60 -2.38 7.88
C ARG A 127 -3.21 -3.70 8.30
N GLY A 128 -3.04 -4.06 9.57
CA GLY A 128 -3.65 -5.24 10.17
C GLY A 128 -3.33 -6.56 9.45
N SER A 129 -2.26 -6.59 8.68
CA SER A 129 -1.94 -7.66 7.76
C SER A 129 -0.82 -8.55 8.28
N GLN A 130 -0.69 -9.76 7.72
CA GLN A 130 0.32 -10.72 8.14
C GLN A 130 1.02 -11.35 6.94
N ASN A 131 2.33 -11.63 7.10
CA ASN A 131 3.13 -12.30 6.07
C ASN A 131 3.08 -11.60 4.71
N VAL A 132 3.16 -10.26 4.71
CA VAL A 132 3.23 -9.46 3.48
C VAL A 132 4.69 -9.16 3.18
N VAL A 133 5.11 -9.43 1.95
CA VAL A 133 6.47 -9.15 1.49
C VAL A 133 6.43 -8.12 0.36
N VAL A 134 7.10 -6.99 0.56
CA VAL A 134 7.26 -5.92 -0.44
C VAL A 134 8.71 -5.93 -0.91
N THR A 135 8.92 -6.14 -2.20
CA THR A 135 10.27 -6.23 -2.78
C THR A 135 10.43 -5.37 -4.02
N ASP A 136 11.67 -4.96 -4.31
CA ASP A 136 12.02 -4.28 -5.56
C ASP A 136 11.10 -3.08 -5.87
N SER A 137 10.63 -2.38 -4.82
CA SER A 137 9.57 -1.38 -4.94
C SER A 137 10.08 0.05 -4.68
N LEU A 138 9.35 1.02 -5.21
CA LEU A 138 9.69 2.44 -5.13
C LEU A 138 8.54 3.23 -4.50
N ALA A 139 8.84 4.08 -3.49
CA ALA A 139 7.92 5.07 -2.98
C ALA A 139 8.59 6.44 -2.99
N LEU A 140 8.12 7.35 -3.84
CA LEU A 140 8.80 8.61 -4.12
C LEU A 140 7.89 9.80 -3.85
N ASN A 141 8.43 10.81 -3.16
CA ASN A 141 7.75 12.10 -2.98
C ASN A 141 6.32 11.97 -2.39
N CYS A 142 6.12 11.03 -1.47
CA CYS A 142 4.87 10.81 -0.76
C CYS A 142 4.89 11.51 0.61
N ASP A 143 3.72 11.79 1.21
CA ASP A 143 3.71 12.20 2.62
C ASP A 143 4.15 11.02 3.51
N GLN A 144 3.67 9.82 3.21
CA GLN A 144 4.11 8.57 3.83
C GLN A 144 4.55 7.60 2.73
N GLY A 145 5.83 7.23 2.71
CA GLY A 145 6.39 6.34 1.70
C GLY A 145 5.89 4.91 1.87
N VAL A 146 6.38 4.20 2.90
CA VAL A 146 5.93 2.85 3.26
C VAL A 146 5.41 2.85 4.70
N PHE A 147 4.23 2.31 4.90
CA PHE A 147 3.49 2.36 6.15
C PHE A 147 2.98 0.98 6.56
N PHE A 148 3.51 0.43 7.67
CA PHE A 148 3.06 -0.85 8.24
C PHE A 148 2.49 -0.61 9.62
N THR A 149 1.18 -0.79 9.80
CA THR A 149 0.54 -0.66 11.11
C THR A 149 -0.26 -1.88 11.49
N HIS A 150 -0.14 -2.32 12.74
CA HIS A 150 -0.77 -3.55 13.22
C HIS A 150 -0.39 -4.78 12.38
N CYS A 151 0.81 -4.76 11.78
CA CYS A 151 1.31 -5.82 10.91
C CYS A 151 2.13 -6.84 11.70
N THR A 152 2.09 -8.10 11.27
CA THR A 152 2.88 -9.16 11.87
C THR A 152 3.67 -9.93 10.80
N ASP A 153 4.96 -10.13 11.05
CA ASP A 153 5.86 -10.88 10.16
C ASP A 153 5.87 -10.36 8.71
N CYS A 154 5.71 -9.04 8.53
CA CYS A 154 5.78 -8.40 7.23
C CYS A 154 7.20 -7.94 6.92
N THR A 155 7.57 -7.91 5.65
CA THR A 155 8.93 -7.57 5.20
C THR A 155 8.90 -6.51 4.10
N LEU A 156 9.76 -5.49 4.25
CA LEU A 156 10.15 -4.59 3.18
C LEU A 156 11.61 -4.88 2.84
N GLN A 157 11.90 -5.26 1.59
CA GLN A 157 13.26 -5.55 1.17
C GLN A 157 13.60 -5.04 -0.22
N ASP A 158 14.88 -4.86 -0.50
CA ASP A 158 15.42 -4.46 -1.81
C ASP A 158 14.70 -3.25 -2.42
N SER A 159 14.22 -2.33 -1.58
CA SER A 159 13.32 -1.24 -1.97
C SER A 159 13.93 0.13 -1.72
N HIS A 160 13.43 1.14 -2.44
CA HIS A 160 13.91 2.50 -2.33
C HIS A 160 12.78 3.47 -1.98
N VAL A 161 12.99 4.30 -0.95
CA VAL A 161 12.02 5.29 -0.48
C VAL A 161 12.69 6.65 -0.39
N GLN A 162 12.20 7.63 -1.17
CA GLN A 162 12.85 8.92 -1.28
C GLN A 162 11.88 10.10 -1.26
N GLY A 163 12.31 11.18 -0.63
CA GLY A 163 11.63 12.48 -0.68
C GLY A 163 10.33 12.53 0.13
N CYS A 164 10.09 11.55 0.98
CA CYS A 164 8.85 11.40 1.74
C CYS A 164 8.89 12.15 3.09
N GLY A 165 7.72 12.38 3.69
CA GLY A 165 7.62 12.79 5.09
C GLY A 165 8.15 11.68 6.00
N PHE A 166 7.56 10.51 5.95
CA PHE A 166 8.11 9.29 6.54
C PHE A 166 8.60 8.36 5.43
N GLY A 167 9.87 7.95 5.47
CA GLY A 167 10.37 6.91 4.57
C GLY A 167 9.69 5.59 4.88
N TYR A 168 9.92 5.05 6.07
CA TYR A 168 9.18 3.92 6.63
C TYR A 168 8.55 4.30 7.97
N PHE A 169 7.30 3.98 8.15
CA PHE A 169 6.60 4.09 9.43
C PHE A 169 6.04 2.72 9.83
N GLY A 170 6.54 2.19 10.94
CA GLY A 170 6.03 0.97 11.56
C GLY A 170 5.40 1.27 12.91
N ALA A 171 4.16 0.82 13.13
CA ALA A 171 3.50 1.02 14.41
C ALA A 171 2.62 -0.16 14.84
N VAL A 172 2.71 -0.50 16.14
CA VAL A 172 1.85 -1.50 16.79
C VAL A 172 1.91 -2.87 16.08
N GLY A 173 3.06 -3.20 15.50
CA GLY A 173 3.29 -4.46 14.82
C GLY A 173 4.09 -5.45 15.67
N ASN A 174 4.53 -6.55 15.03
CA ASN A 174 5.41 -7.52 15.65
C ASN A 174 6.19 -8.31 14.61
N GLY A 175 7.51 -8.42 14.81
CA GLY A 175 8.37 -9.25 13.95
C GLY A 175 8.56 -8.74 12.52
N ASN A 176 8.23 -7.48 12.25
CA ASN A 176 8.40 -6.90 10.92
C ASN A 176 9.89 -6.69 10.58
N ARG A 177 10.23 -6.76 9.29
CA ARG A 177 11.61 -6.69 8.81
C ARG A 177 11.78 -5.63 7.74
N ILE A 178 12.92 -4.94 7.81
CA ILE A 178 13.36 -3.99 6.80
C ILE A 178 14.77 -4.41 6.40
N GLU A 179 14.94 -4.86 5.16
CA GLU A 179 16.19 -5.49 4.72
C GLU A 179 16.67 -4.90 3.39
N ASN A 180 17.96 -4.56 3.31
CA ASN A 180 18.61 -4.09 2.08
C ASN A 180 17.86 -2.93 1.39
N CYS A 181 17.32 -1.99 2.17
CA CYS A 181 16.55 -0.85 1.65
C CYS A 181 17.35 0.45 1.71
N THR A 182 17.03 1.37 0.81
CA THR A 182 17.56 2.74 0.81
C THR A 182 16.47 3.74 1.16
N PHE A 183 16.73 4.59 2.15
CA PHE A 183 15.88 5.70 2.56
C PHE A 183 16.65 6.99 2.40
N SER A 184 16.28 7.84 1.43
CA SER A 184 17.01 9.08 1.17
C SER A 184 16.09 10.30 1.10
N ASP A 185 16.61 11.45 1.55
CA ASP A 185 15.90 12.73 1.45
C ASP A 185 14.53 12.79 2.16
N ASN A 186 14.22 11.84 3.04
CA ASN A 186 12.98 11.83 3.80
C ASN A 186 13.03 12.82 4.97
N ALA A 187 11.89 13.23 5.53
CA ALA A 187 11.93 13.98 6.78
C ALA A 187 12.37 13.03 7.92
N ASP A 188 11.65 11.96 8.14
CA ASP A 188 12.10 10.84 8.97
C ASP A 188 12.42 9.64 8.08
N GLY A 189 13.61 9.05 8.21
CA GLY A 189 14.03 7.90 7.40
C GLY A 189 13.26 6.65 7.77
N ILE A 190 13.50 6.09 8.96
CA ILE A 190 12.79 4.96 9.54
C ILE A 190 12.24 5.34 10.91
N TYR A 191 10.94 5.18 11.11
CA TYR A 191 10.27 5.44 12.38
C TYR A 191 9.52 4.21 12.86
N LEU A 192 9.90 3.66 14.03
CA LEU A 192 9.25 2.52 14.68
C LEU A 192 8.59 2.95 15.98
N GLN A 193 7.34 2.54 16.20
CA GLN A 193 6.60 2.80 17.42
C GLN A 193 5.82 1.55 17.88
N ASN A 194 6.11 1.04 19.08
CA ASN A 194 5.50 -0.19 19.58
C ASN A 194 5.64 -1.37 18.58
N GLU A 195 6.85 -1.58 18.10
CA GLU A 195 7.21 -2.61 17.11
C GLU A 195 8.20 -3.62 17.73
N PRO A 196 7.76 -4.46 18.69
CA PRO A 196 8.64 -5.48 19.24
C PRO A 196 9.11 -6.47 18.17
N ASN A 197 10.34 -6.96 18.35
CA ASN A 197 10.99 -7.91 17.44
C ASN A 197 11.19 -7.42 16.00
N ALA A 198 11.02 -6.12 15.73
CA ALA A 198 11.35 -5.56 14.42
C ALA A 198 12.85 -5.67 14.14
N THR A 199 13.21 -5.97 12.91
CA THR A 199 14.63 -6.04 12.49
C THR A 199 14.89 -5.07 11.34
N ILE A 200 16.02 -4.36 11.40
CA ILE A 200 16.51 -3.48 10.34
C ILE A 200 17.93 -3.97 10.01
N THR A 201 18.14 -4.42 8.78
CA THR A 201 19.41 -4.99 8.34
C THR A 201 19.81 -4.48 6.96
N ALA A 202 21.11 -4.21 6.77
CA ALA A 202 21.70 -3.80 5.50
C ALA A 202 21.01 -2.58 4.85
N CYS A 203 20.43 -1.67 5.65
CA CYS A 203 19.74 -0.49 5.14
C CYS A 203 20.69 0.73 5.08
N ASP A 204 20.51 1.55 4.05
CA ASP A 204 21.15 2.85 3.91
C ASP A 204 20.14 3.96 4.19
N VAL A 205 20.32 4.70 5.29
CA VAL A 205 19.46 5.82 5.68
C VAL A 205 20.27 7.09 5.62
N ARG A 206 20.00 7.95 4.65
CA ARG A 206 20.80 9.14 4.40
C ARG A 206 19.97 10.39 4.12
N GLN A 207 20.56 11.56 4.39
CA GLN A 207 19.98 12.87 4.08
C GLN A 207 18.58 13.07 4.71
N SER A 208 18.30 12.42 5.84
CA SER A 208 17.06 12.65 6.58
C SER A 208 17.04 14.05 7.17
N ARG A 209 15.95 14.79 6.94
CA ARG A 209 15.85 16.21 7.33
C ARG A 209 15.56 16.41 8.82
N VAL A 210 14.94 15.43 9.47
CA VAL A 210 14.57 15.45 10.90
C VAL A 210 15.27 14.32 11.64
N THR A 211 14.99 13.06 11.33
CA THR A 211 15.57 11.90 12.00
C THR A 211 15.89 10.77 11.03
N GLY A 212 17.11 10.22 11.08
CA GLY A 212 17.47 9.05 10.27
C GLY A 212 16.72 7.79 10.74
N LEU A 213 16.90 7.43 12.03
CA LEU A 213 16.24 6.28 12.65
C LEU A 213 15.64 6.71 13.99
N ARG A 214 14.37 6.43 14.19
CA ARG A 214 13.65 6.70 15.44
C ARG A 214 12.90 5.47 15.92
N ILE A 215 13.14 5.10 17.17
CA ILE A 215 12.51 3.93 17.79
C ILE A 215 11.86 4.37 19.10
N LEU A 216 10.56 4.19 19.23
CA LEU A 216 9.77 4.54 20.41
C LEU A 216 9.04 3.31 20.94
N LYS A 217 9.24 2.99 22.22
CA LYS A 217 8.52 1.93 22.95
C LYS A 217 8.50 0.60 22.17
N SER A 218 9.68 0.08 21.86
CA SER A 218 9.85 -1.23 21.20
C SER A 218 10.23 -2.28 22.19
#